data_8cc7d8acdbd7c6f1959eb29c8693627e
#
_entry.id   8cc7d8acdbd7c6f1959eb29c8693627e
#
_cell.length_a   1.000
_cell.length_b   1.000
_cell.length_c   1.000
_cell.angle_alpha   90.00
_cell.angle_beta   90.00
_cell.angle_gamma   90.00
#
_symmetry.space_group_name_H-M   'P 1'
#
loop_
_entity.id
_entity.type
_entity.pdbx_description
1 polymer ?
#
loop_
_entity_poly.entity_id
_entity_poly.type
_entity_poly.pdbx_seq_one_letter_code
_entity_poly.pdbx_strand_id
1 'polypeptide(L)'
;MNKIITSSGLSLCIGAALLLASCNDQEVKVNSVNVNVTEALSPERSDSVRVNVNAEYPVDGLVDSVKNSICEIIVEATFGSDYSGLSVEDAANRWAGDFVAEYKKANLELLSEAQGDEANDMGAGFFSWENKMEGYFSGRHDNIITYTVSNYVFEGGAHGSTVESSVNIDLKTGKQVTEEDFFIPGYKEALSALLSAHLHDEMPDQESYDALFIKDLEPNGNFKVSEQGVTYVYGQYEIGPYYLGIIKVTLPWNELGDLVREHPTK
;
A
#
# COMPACT_ATOMS: atom_id res chain seq x y z
N MET A 1 21.47 31.58 -1.15
CA MET A 1 22.23 30.30 -1.22
C MET A 1 21.75 29.47 -0.03
N ASN A 2 20.55 28.85 -0.17
CA ASN A 2 19.92 28.09 0.90
C ASN A 2 20.38 26.62 0.82
N LYS A 3 20.97 26.14 1.90
CA LYS A 3 21.39 24.77 2.04
C LYS A 3 20.14 23.89 2.11
N ILE A 4 19.95 23.08 1.09
CA ILE A 4 19.10 21.90 1.15
C ILE A 4 19.73 20.98 2.20
N ILE A 5 19.05 20.80 3.34
CA ILE A 5 19.45 19.77 4.32
C ILE A 5 18.77 18.47 3.86
N THR A 6 19.36 17.82 2.88
CA THR A 6 19.10 16.42 2.61
C THR A 6 19.86 15.62 3.66
N SER A 7 19.22 15.24 4.76
CA SER A 7 19.73 14.19 5.60
C SER A 7 19.40 12.84 4.94
N SER A 8 20.19 12.45 3.96
CA SER A 8 20.29 11.06 3.53
C SER A 8 21.04 10.30 4.64
N GLY A 9 20.33 10.03 5.71
CA GLY A 9 20.74 9.06 6.71
C GLY A 9 20.55 7.68 6.11
N LEU A 10 21.61 7.08 5.60
CA LEU A 10 21.67 5.64 5.36
C LEU A 10 21.64 4.97 6.73
N SER A 11 20.44 4.87 7.30
CA SER A 11 20.20 4.09 8.51
C SER A 11 20.09 2.64 8.08
N LEU A 12 21.18 1.91 8.27
CA LEU A 12 21.20 0.46 8.17
C LEU A 12 20.39 -0.07 9.36
N CYS A 13 19.07 0.02 9.29
CA CYS A 13 18.20 -0.73 10.19
C CYS A 13 18.24 -2.17 9.71
N ILE A 14 18.93 -3.02 10.47
CA ILE A 14 18.73 -4.47 10.41
C ILE A 14 17.28 -4.67 10.81
N GLY A 15 16.41 -4.64 9.82
CA GLY A 15 15.00 -4.98 9.98
C GLY A 15 14.91 -6.42 10.47
N ALA A 16 14.01 -6.68 11.39
CA ALA A 16 13.71 -8.01 11.86
C ALA A 16 13.48 -8.90 10.63
N ALA A 17 14.37 -9.87 10.42
CA ALA A 17 14.19 -10.89 9.41
C ALA A 17 12.87 -11.60 9.75
N LEU A 18 11.83 -11.34 9.00
CA LEU A 18 10.68 -12.22 8.93
C LEU A 18 11.23 -13.54 8.40
N LEU A 19 11.46 -14.50 9.32
CA LEU A 19 11.85 -15.86 8.99
C LEU A 19 10.71 -16.49 8.20
N LEU A 20 10.76 -16.36 6.89
CA LEU A 20 9.88 -17.09 5.97
C LEU A 20 10.43 -18.50 5.81
N ALA A 21 10.39 -19.30 6.88
CA ALA A 21 10.81 -20.67 6.87
C ALA A 21 9.69 -21.57 6.28
N SER A 22 9.96 -22.16 5.15
CA SER A 22 9.23 -23.29 4.57
C SER A 22 10.18 -24.48 4.41
N CYS A 23 9.68 -25.69 4.46
CA CYS A 23 10.45 -26.94 4.54
C CYS A 23 11.34 -27.29 3.35
N ASN A 24 11.76 -26.34 2.52
CA ASN A 24 12.81 -26.55 1.48
C ASN A 24 13.45 -25.19 1.12
N ASP A 25 14.28 -24.63 2.00
CA ASP A 25 14.40 -23.21 2.28
C ASP A 25 15.58 -22.52 1.62
N GLN A 26 15.24 -21.60 0.71
CA GLN A 26 16.05 -20.40 0.59
C GLN A 26 15.37 -19.28 1.41
N GLU A 27 16.07 -18.80 2.44
CA GLU A 27 15.67 -17.64 3.22
C GLU A 27 15.78 -16.39 2.34
N VAL A 28 14.66 -15.75 2.04
CA VAL A 28 14.66 -14.49 1.30
C VAL A 28 15.05 -13.36 2.25
N LYS A 29 16.17 -12.71 1.96
CA LYS A 29 16.60 -11.53 2.72
C LYS A 29 15.98 -10.28 2.14
N VAL A 30 15.42 -9.47 3.01
CA VAL A 30 14.71 -8.24 2.71
C VAL A 30 15.49 -7.05 3.25
N ASN A 31 15.56 -5.97 2.49
CA ASN A 31 16.01 -4.66 2.91
C ASN A 31 14.86 -3.66 2.76
N SER A 32 15.02 -2.45 3.27
CA SER A 32 14.05 -1.37 3.07
C SER A 32 14.72 -0.07 2.66
N VAL A 33 14.08 0.67 1.74
CA VAL A 33 14.39 2.07 1.47
C VAL A 33 13.55 2.94 2.39
N ASN A 34 14.20 3.99 2.94
CA ASN A 34 13.54 4.99 3.77
C ASN A 34 13.84 6.39 3.22
N VAL A 35 12.80 7.08 2.76
CA VAL A 35 12.90 8.47 2.29
C VAL A 35 12.04 9.35 3.20
N ASN A 36 12.67 10.38 3.78
CA ASN A 36 12.00 11.35 4.63
C ASN A 36 12.32 12.75 4.13
N VAL A 37 11.31 13.47 3.68
CA VAL A 37 11.43 14.82 3.16
C VAL A 37 10.47 15.73 3.93
N THR A 38 10.97 16.91 4.32
CA THR A 38 10.13 18.02 4.79
C THR A 38 10.57 19.27 4.06
N GLU A 39 9.64 19.92 3.36
CA GLU A 39 9.95 21.10 2.59
C GLU A 39 8.89 22.19 2.79
N ALA A 40 9.32 23.41 3.11
CA ALA A 40 8.44 24.55 3.27
C ALA A 40 7.88 25.00 1.91
N LEU A 41 6.65 25.51 1.90
CA LEU A 41 6.02 26.08 0.72
C LEU A 41 6.80 27.31 0.25
N SER A 42 7.09 28.22 1.15
CA SER A 42 7.97 29.39 0.93
C SER A 42 8.72 29.75 2.22
N PRO A 43 9.77 30.59 2.16
CA PRO A 43 10.51 31.01 3.34
C PRO A 43 9.68 31.81 4.36
N GLU A 44 8.60 32.44 3.91
CA GLU A 44 7.75 33.33 4.72
C GLU A 44 6.58 32.59 5.39
N ARG A 45 6.32 31.31 5.00
CA ARG A 45 5.19 30.54 5.52
C ARG A 45 5.63 29.35 6.34
N SER A 46 4.80 28.98 7.30
CA SER A 46 4.98 27.78 8.12
C SER A 46 4.43 26.51 7.44
N ASP A 47 3.67 26.68 6.34
CA ASP A 47 3.11 25.56 5.58
C ASP A 47 4.23 24.74 4.94
N SER A 48 4.08 23.44 5.01
CA SER A 48 5.10 22.51 4.50
C SER A 48 4.49 21.21 4.01
N VAL A 49 5.21 20.50 3.14
CA VAL A 49 4.94 19.10 2.83
C VAL A 49 5.84 18.19 3.65
N ARG A 50 5.27 17.10 4.13
CA ARG A 50 6.00 15.97 4.74
C ARG A 50 5.77 14.71 3.92
N VAL A 51 6.84 14.08 3.51
CA VAL A 51 6.83 12.82 2.76
C VAL A 51 7.64 11.80 3.53
N ASN A 52 7.02 10.67 3.85
CA ASN A 52 7.68 9.53 4.45
C ASN A 52 7.40 8.30 3.58
N VAL A 53 8.43 7.72 3.03
CA VAL A 53 8.36 6.47 2.26
C VAL A 53 9.20 5.41 2.96
N ASN A 54 8.60 4.25 3.20
CA ASN A 54 9.29 3.04 3.60
C ASN A 54 8.84 1.91 2.68
N ALA A 55 9.76 1.29 1.95
CA ALA A 55 9.42 0.18 1.08
C ALA A 55 10.44 -0.96 1.23
N GLU A 56 9.92 -2.14 1.60
CA GLU A 56 10.71 -3.37 1.66
C GLU A 56 10.91 -3.95 0.26
N TYR A 57 12.05 -4.60 0.05
CA TYR A 57 12.35 -5.29 -1.21
C TYR A 57 13.38 -6.42 -1.00
N PRO A 58 13.34 -7.50 -1.82
CA PRO A 58 14.28 -8.62 -1.67
C PRO A 58 15.66 -8.24 -2.19
N VAL A 59 16.70 -8.60 -1.41
CA VAL A 59 18.11 -8.36 -1.78
C VAL A 59 18.90 -9.65 -2.05
N ASP A 60 18.50 -10.76 -1.39
CA ASP A 60 19.21 -12.05 -1.49
C ASP A 60 18.23 -13.21 -1.27
N GLY A 61 18.67 -14.44 -1.56
CA GLY A 61 17.86 -15.65 -1.36
C GLY A 61 16.97 -16.03 -2.54
N LEU A 62 17.02 -15.28 -3.65
CA LEU A 62 16.29 -15.57 -4.91
C LEU A 62 17.25 -15.53 -6.09
N VAL A 63 16.93 -16.25 -7.16
CA VAL A 63 17.68 -16.09 -8.42
C VAL A 63 17.42 -14.69 -8.97
N ASP A 64 18.45 -14.10 -9.61
CA ASP A 64 18.39 -12.68 -10.02
C ASP A 64 17.20 -12.33 -10.91
N SER A 65 16.79 -13.20 -11.82
CA SER A 65 15.62 -12.93 -12.68
C SER A 65 14.32 -12.84 -11.88
N VAL A 66 14.12 -13.69 -10.88
CA VAL A 66 12.95 -13.67 -9.99
C VAL A 66 12.99 -12.45 -9.08
N LYS A 67 14.16 -12.18 -8.47
CA LYS A 67 14.36 -11.00 -7.63
C LYS A 67 14.05 -9.71 -8.38
N ASN A 68 14.58 -9.54 -9.59
CA ASN A 68 14.37 -8.35 -10.40
C ASN A 68 12.89 -8.19 -10.79
N SER A 69 12.21 -9.29 -11.16
CA SER A 69 10.77 -9.26 -11.45
C SER A 69 9.94 -8.85 -10.23
N ILE A 70 10.28 -9.34 -9.04
CA ILE A 70 9.61 -8.95 -7.79
C ILE A 70 9.86 -7.47 -7.49
N CYS A 71 11.09 -6.97 -7.64
CA CYS A 71 11.41 -5.56 -7.45
C CYS A 71 10.63 -4.66 -8.43
N GLU A 72 10.44 -5.09 -9.69
CA GLU A 72 9.63 -4.37 -10.66
C GLU A 72 8.15 -4.30 -10.25
N ILE A 73 7.58 -5.42 -9.81
CA ILE A 73 6.20 -5.45 -9.26
C ILE A 73 6.08 -4.53 -8.05
N ILE A 74 7.06 -4.53 -7.14
CA ILE A 74 7.08 -3.65 -5.96
C ILE A 74 7.10 -2.17 -6.39
N VAL A 75 7.93 -1.80 -7.37
CA VAL A 75 7.99 -0.44 -7.89
C VAL A 75 6.63 -0.02 -8.47
N GLU A 76 6.04 -0.84 -9.32
CA GLU A 76 4.74 -0.54 -9.93
C GLU A 76 3.61 -0.47 -8.89
N ALA A 77 3.58 -1.40 -7.95
CA ALA A 77 2.56 -1.43 -6.89
C ALA A 77 2.67 -0.25 -5.92
N THR A 78 3.91 0.20 -5.63
CA THR A 78 4.15 1.25 -4.64
C THR A 78 4.10 2.65 -5.25
N PHE A 79 4.75 2.84 -6.40
CA PHE A 79 4.98 4.17 -6.98
C PHE A 79 4.21 4.40 -8.28
N GLY A 80 3.69 3.34 -8.90
CA GLY A 80 2.99 3.41 -10.18
C GLY A 80 3.89 3.13 -11.39
N SER A 81 3.26 2.93 -12.55
CA SER A 81 3.92 2.55 -13.80
C SER A 81 4.89 3.60 -14.35
N ASP A 82 4.75 4.87 -13.96
CA ASP A 82 5.66 5.95 -14.38
C ASP A 82 7.08 5.80 -13.84
N TYR A 83 7.26 4.92 -12.86
CA TYR A 83 8.54 4.61 -12.22
C TYR A 83 9.10 3.24 -12.63
N SER A 84 8.43 2.52 -13.53
CA SER A 84 8.88 1.21 -14.04
C SER A 84 10.31 1.27 -14.59
N GLY A 85 11.07 0.21 -14.35
CA GLY A 85 12.47 0.12 -14.77
C GLY A 85 13.49 0.84 -13.89
N LEU A 86 13.04 1.53 -12.83
CA LEU A 86 13.93 2.07 -11.78
C LEU A 86 14.22 1.02 -10.72
N SER A 87 15.33 1.19 -9.97
CA SER A 87 15.49 0.48 -8.71
C SER A 87 14.45 0.94 -7.69
N VAL A 88 14.16 0.13 -6.67
CA VAL A 88 13.21 0.52 -5.60
C VAL A 88 13.65 1.81 -4.91
N GLU A 89 14.97 1.97 -4.70
CA GLU A 89 15.55 3.16 -4.08
C GLU A 89 15.42 4.40 -4.98
N ASP A 90 15.70 4.27 -6.29
CA ASP A 90 15.59 5.38 -7.23
C ASP A 90 14.12 5.78 -7.42
N ALA A 91 13.21 4.80 -7.50
CA ALA A 91 11.78 5.04 -7.57
C ALA A 91 11.25 5.79 -6.34
N ALA A 92 11.63 5.36 -5.14
CA ALA A 92 11.24 6.02 -3.89
C ALA A 92 11.71 7.48 -3.83
N ASN A 93 12.99 7.73 -4.16
CA ASN A 93 13.54 9.07 -4.16
C ASN A 93 12.90 9.98 -5.21
N ARG A 94 12.69 9.48 -6.42
CA ARG A 94 12.07 10.24 -7.51
C ARG A 94 10.60 10.54 -7.18
N TRP A 95 9.85 9.55 -6.73
CA TRP A 95 8.44 9.71 -6.36
C TRP A 95 8.27 10.77 -5.26
N ALA A 96 9.10 10.73 -4.21
CA ALA A 96 9.08 11.73 -3.14
C ALA A 96 9.39 13.14 -3.68
N GLY A 97 10.33 13.26 -4.60
CA GLY A 97 10.67 14.53 -5.27
C GLY A 97 9.51 15.06 -6.12
N ASP A 98 8.86 14.19 -6.89
CA ASP A 98 7.72 14.53 -7.73
C ASP A 98 6.51 14.97 -6.88
N PHE A 99 6.23 14.29 -5.75
CA PHE A 99 5.18 14.70 -4.79
C PHE A 99 5.44 16.09 -4.18
N VAL A 100 6.69 16.39 -3.81
CA VAL A 100 7.08 17.72 -3.32
C VAL A 100 6.92 18.79 -4.42
N ALA A 101 7.27 18.47 -5.66
CA ALA A 101 7.11 19.39 -6.78
C ALA A 101 5.64 19.70 -7.07
N GLU A 102 4.77 18.69 -7.01
CA GLU A 102 3.32 18.83 -7.14
C GLU A 102 2.74 19.69 -6.01
N TYR A 103 3.11 19.41 -4.76
CA TYR A 103 2.76 20.24 -3.60
C TYR A 103 3.04 21.72 -3.85
N LYS A 104 4.27 22.04 -4.25
CA LYS A 104 4.67 23.43 -4.51
C LYS A 104 3.89 24.07 -5.64
N LYS A 105 3.73 23.34 -6.75
CA LYS A 105 3.00 23.83 -7.90
C LYS A 105 1.55 24.17 -7.54
N ALA A 106 0.83 23.23 -6.93
CA ALA A 106 -0.59 23.39 -6.59
C ALA A 106 -0.80 24.55 -5.59
N ASN A 107 -0.01 24.59 -4.52
CA ASN A 107 -0.23 25.55 -3.47
C ASN A 107 0.29 26.95 -3.78
N LEU A 108 1.35 27.09 -4.60
CA LEU A 108 1.80 28.42 -5.07
C LEU A 108 0.82 29.01 -6.09
N GLU A 109 0.19 28.18 -6.93
CA GLU A 109 -0.88 28.61 -7.83
C GLU A 109 -2.07 29.15 -7.06
N LEU A 110 -2.58 28.39 -6.07
CA LEU A 110 -3.66 28.82 -5.17
C LEU A 110 -3.34 30.14 -4.43
N LEU A 111 -2.11 30.27 -3.92
CA LEU A 111 -1.65 31.51 -3.28
C LEU A 111 -1.60 32.68 -4.24
N SER A 112 -1.26 32.48 -5.51
CA SER A 112 -1.23 33.53 -6.52
C SER A 112 -2.61 34.02 -6.93
N GLU A 113 -3.61 33.16 -6.83
CA GLU A 113 -5.01 33.47 -7.15
C GLU A 113 -5.74 34.16 -5.98
N ALA A 114 -5.32 33.88 -4.73
CA ALA A 114 -5.86 34.55 -3.55
C ALA A 114 -5.50 36.05 -3.55
N GLN A 115 -6.50 36.93 -3.54
CA GLN A 115 -6.29 38.38 -3.58
C GLN A 115 -6.26 39.00 -2.18
N GLY A 116 -5.25 39.82 -1.91
CA GLY A 116 -5.19 40.66 -0.72
C GLY A 116 -5.07 39.91 0.61
N ASP A 117 -5.89 40.29 1.59
CA ASP A 117 -5.85 39.68 2.93
C ASP A 117 -6.35 38.25 2.99
N GLU A 118 -7.05 37.74 1.96
CA GLU A 118 -7.58 36.37 1.93
C GLU A 118 -6.48 35.31 2.07
N ALA A 119 -5.31 35.52 1.43
CA ALA A 119 -4.18 34.58 1.57
C ALA A 119 -3.60 34.56 3.00
N ASN A 120 -3.74 35.64 3.77
CA ASN A 120 -3.31 35.76 5.17
C ASN A 120 -4.37 35.23 6.14
N ASP A 121 -5.66 35.29 5.77
CA ASP A 121 -6.77 34.75 6.55
C ASP A 121 -6.88 33.22 6.47
N MET A 122 -6.27 32.60 5.46
CA MET A 122 -6.11 31.13 5.42
C MET A 122 -5.15 30.72 6.52
N GLY A 123 -5.68 30.11 7.57
CA GLY A 123 -4.97 29.77 8.81
C GLY A 123 -3.67 28.96 8.57
N ALA A 124 -2.77 29.01 9.54
CA ALA A 124 -1.52 28.25 9.50
C ALA A 124 -1.81 26.76 9.30
N GLY A 125 -1.12 26.13 8.36
CA GLY A 125 -1.29 24.70 8.01
C GLY A 125 -2.32 24.41 6.92
N PHE A 126 -3.06 25.40 6.45
CA PHE A 126 -4.05 25.21 5.37
C PHE A 126 -3.44 24.62 4.09
N PHE A 127 -2.23 25.03 3.75
CA PHE A 127 -1.47 24.56 2.62
C PHE A 127 -0.45 23.47 2.99
N SER A 128 -0.59 22.81 4.13
CA SER A 128 0.32 21.72 4.50
C SER A 128 -0.18 20.39 3.99
N TRP A 129 0.73 19.63 3.37
CA TRP A 129 0.46 18.28 2.89
C TRP A 129 1.28 17.25 3.67
N GLU A 130 0.75 16.05 3.75
CA GLU A 130 1.45 14.90 4.34
C GLU A 130 1.20 13.64 3.50
N ASN A 131 2.26 12.90 3.25
CA ASN A 131 2.17 11.57 2.69
C ASN A 131 2.98 10.59 3.54
N LYS A 132 2.38 9.42 3.82
CA LYS A 132 3.05 8.27 4.43
C LYS A 132 2.78 7.06 3.57
N MET A 133 3.82 6.56 2.92
CA MET A 133 3.77 5.36 2.09
C MET A 133 4.59 4.25 2.73
N GLU A 134 3.95 3.12 2.96
CA GLU A 134 4.56 1.93 3.54
C GLU A 134 4.32 0.74 2.61
N GLY A 135 5.39 0.14 2.10
CA GLY A 135 5.36 -1.08 1.32
C GLY A 135 6.08 -2.20 2.07
N TYR A 136 5.40 -3.33 2.31
CA TYR A 136 5.95 -4.40 3.15
C TYR A 136 5.40 -5.77 2.78
N PHE A 137 6.16 -6.81 3.08
CA PHE A 137 5.70 -8.19 2.96
C PHE A 137 4.77 -8.54 4.11
N SER A 138 3.49 -8.78 3.82
CA SER A 138 2.42 -8.87 4.83
C SER A 138 1.89 -10.28 5.06
N GLY A 139 2.23 -11.25 4.19
CA GLY A 139 1.76 -12.61 4.33
C GLY A 139 2.49 -13.57 3.40
N ARG A 140 2.34 -14.86 3.69
CA ARG A 140 2.85 -15.96 2.88
C ARG A 140 1.98 -17.19 3.06
N HIS A 141 1.82 -17.94 1.98
CA HIS A 141 1.34 -19.32 2.00
C HIS A 141 2.03 -20.08 0.85
N ASP A 142 2.68 -21.17 1.16
CA ASP A 142 3.52 -21.93 0.24
C ASP A 142 4.55 -21.02 -0.50
N ASN A 143 4.45 -20.96 -1.83
CA ASN A 143 5.32 -20.14 -2.67
C ASN A 143 4.75 -18.75 -2.97
N ILE A 144 3.58 -18.43 -2.48
CA ILE A 144 2.96 -17.12 -2.70
C ILE A 144 3.26 -16.23 -1.50
N ILE A 145 3.82 -15.06 -1.77
CA ILE A 145 3.98 -13.97 -0.81
C ILE A 145 3.06 -12.82 -1.17
N THR A 146 2.57 -12.13 -0.16
CA THR A 146 1.79 -10.91 -0.34
C THR A 146 2.65 -9.71 0.00
N TYR A 147 2.71 -8.75 -0.92
CA TYR A 147 3.25 -7.42 -0.70
C TYR A 147 2.10 -6.43 -0.58
N THR A 148 2.07 -5.68 0.51
CA THR A 148 1.04 -4.68 0.81
C THR A 148 1.63 -3.30 0.74
N VAL A 149 0.89 -2.38 0.11
CA VAL A 149 1.17 -0.95 0.11
C VAL A 149 0.05 -0.25 0.87
N SER A 150 0.43 0.51 1.90
CA SER A 150 -0.46 1.42 2.63
C SER A 150 -0.01 2.84 2.36
N ASN A 151 -0.87 3.66 1.79
CA ASN A 151 -0.59 5.05 1.46
C ASN A 151 -1.60 5.97 2.15
N TYR A 152 -1.14 6.69 3.17
CA TYR A 152 -1.90 7.80 3.76
C TYR A 152 -1.52 9.10 3.07
N VAL A 153 -2.52 9.86 2.65
CA VAL A 153 -2.35 11.17 2.06
C VAL A 153 -3.27 12.21 2.71
N PHE A 154 -2.71 13.37 2.98
CA PHE A 154 -3.44 14.58 3.38
C PHE A 154 -2.95 15.75 2.53
N GLU A 155 -3.84 16.32 1.75
CA GLU A 155 -3.58 17.45 0.84
C GLU A 155 -4.40 18.68 1.20
N GLY A 156 -4.67 18.84 2.50
CA GLY A 156 -5.57 19.87 3.01
C GLY A 156 -7.00 19.35 3.20
N GLY A 157 -7.87 20.19 3.73
CA GLY A 157 -9.27 19.85 4.00
C GLY A 157 -9.51 19.25 5.39
N ALA A 158 -10.61 18.49 5.55
CA ALA A 158 -11.09 18.04 6.84
C ALA A 158 -10.32 16.85 7.42
N HIS A 159 -9.83 15.94 6.58
CA HIS A 159 -9.12 14.72 6.98
C HIS A 159 -8.30 14.15 5.82
N GLY A 160 -7.31 13.33 6.14
CA GLY A 160 -6.58 12.54 5.15
C GLY A 160 -7.34 11.29 4.72
N SER A 161 -6.76 10.56 3.77
CA SER A 161 -7.28 9.28 3.28
C SER A 161 -6.18 8.23 3.31
N THR A 162 -6.56 6.99 3.59
CA THR A 162 -5.66 5.84 3.52
C THR A 162 -6.16 4.86 2.46
N VAL A 163 -5.27 4.48 1.55
CA VAL A 163 -5.50 3.39 0.60
C VAL A 163 -4.57 2.25 0.97
N GLU A 164 -5.11 1.04 1.06
CA GLU A 164 -4.33 -0.18 1.22
C GLU A 164 -4.59 -1.09 0.03
N SER A 165 -3.53 -1.46 -0.68
CA SER A 165 -3.56 -2.39 -1.80
C SER A 165 -2.55 -3.50 -1.59
N SER A 166 -2.81 -4.66 -2.20
CA SER A 166 -1.94 -5.82 -2.08
C SER A 166 -1.73 -6.50 -3.40
N VAL A 167 -0.52 -7.00 -3.61
CA VAL A 167 -0.18 -7.86 -4.74
C VAL A 167 0.38 -9.17 -4.21
N ASN A 168 -0.12 -10.28 -4.76
CA ASN A 168 0.38 -11.61 -4.45
C ASN A 168 1.40 -12.02 -5.52
N ILE A 169 2.51 -12.61 -5.11
CA ILE A 169 3.65 -12.88 -5.99
C ILE A 169 4.12 -14.31 -5.76
N ASP A 170 4.31 -15.07 -6.83
CA ASP A 170 4.93 -16.38 -6.77
C ASP A 170 6.45 -16.28 -6.68
N LEU A 171 7.02 -16.77 -5.61
CA LEU A 171 8.46 -16.79 -5.35
C LEU A 171 9.28 -17.65 -6.30
N LYS A 172 8.66 -18.62 -7.01
CA LYS A 172 9.36 -19.46 -7.98
C LYS A 172 9.53 -18.79 -9.32
N THR A 173 8.50 -18.04 -9.73
CA THR A 173 8.45 -17.43 -11.06
C THR A 173 8.69 -15.93 -11.05
N GLY A 174 8.51 -15.27 -9.90
CA GLY A 174 8.53 -13.82 -9.77
C GLY A 174 7.33 -13.13 -10.40
N LYS A 175 6.25 -13.87 -10.71
CA LYS A 175 5.06 -13.32 -11.35
C LYS A 175 4.01 -12.95 -10.32
N GLN A 176 3.23 -11.92 -10.64
CA GLN A 176 2.01 -11.62 -9.90
C GLN A 176 1.00 -12.75 -10.05
N VAL A 177 0.25 -13.00 -8.99
CA VAL A 177 -0.84 -13.98 -8.90
C VAL A 177 -2.14 -13.22 -8.71
N THR A 178 -2.98 -13.22 -9.73
CA THR A 178 -4.30 -12.58 -9.71
C THR A 178 -5.36 -13.50 -9.11
N GLU A 179 -6.60 -13.01 -8.93
CA GLU A 179 -7.72 -13.87 -8.52
C GLU A 179 -7.95 -15.01 -9.51
N GLU A 180 -7.88 -14.73 -10.80
CA GLU A 180 -8.06 -15.71 -11.88
C GLU A 180 -6.97 -16.78 -11.89
N ASP A 181 -5.77 -16.44 -11.42
CA ASP A 181 -4.66 -17.41 -11.26
C ASP A 181 -4.84 -18.24 -9.99
N PHE A 182 -5.41 -17.65 -8.95
CA PHE A 182 -5.50 -18.22 -7.61
C PHE A 182 -6.74 -19.12 -7.44
N PHE A 183 -7.91 -18.67 -7.93
CA PHE A 183 -9.16 -19.39 -7.79
C PHE A 183 -9.53 -20.19 -9.04
N ILE A 184 -10.38 -21.20 -8.87
CA ILE A 184 -10.92 -22.00 -9.99
C ILE A 184 -11.88 -21.14 -10.85
N PRO A 185 -12.10 -21.49 -12.13
CA PRO A 185 -13.09 -20.79 -12.95
C PRO A 185 -14.49 -20.83 -12.34
N GLY A 186 -15.17 -19.66 -12.31
CA GLY A 186 -16.51 -19.55 -11.75
C GLY A 186 -16.56 -19.34 -10.23
N TYR A 187 -15.45 -19.04 -9.60
CA TYR A 187 -15.31 -18.83 -8.14
C TYR A 187 -16.14 -17.68 -7.57
N LYS A 188 -16.46 -16.67 -8.37
CA LYS A 188 -16.96 -15.36 -7.89
C LYS A 188 -18.22 -15.47 -7.04
N GLU A 189 -19.22 -16.24 -7.47
CA GLU A 189 -20.48 -16.36 -6.73
C GLU A 189 -20.28 -17.05 -5.37
N ALA A 190 -19.52 -18.14 -5.33
CA ALA A 190 -19.25 -18.85 -4.08
C ALA A 190 -18.36 -18.01 -3.14
N LEU A 191 -17.38 -17.32 -3.68
CA LEU A 191 -16.50 -16.45 -2.92
C LEU A 191 -17.25 -15.24 -2.34
N SER A 192 -18.14 -14.59 -3.12
CA SER A 192 -19.03 -13.53 -2.65
C SER A 192 -19.91 -13.99 -1.48
N ALA A 193 -20.45 -15.19 -1.56
CA ALA A 193 -21.29 -15.75 -0.48
C ALA A 193 -20.47 -15.94 0.81
N LEU A 194 -19.23 -16.43 0.71
CA LEU A 194 -18.34 -16.58 1.86
C LEU A 194 -17.95 -15.22 2.46
N LEU A 195 -17.55 -14.25 1.62
CA LEU A 195 -17.17 -12.91 2.07
C LEU A 195 -18.33 -12.22 2.81
N SER A 196 -19.54 -12.30 2.25
CA SER A 196 -20.73 -11.70 2.86
C SER A 196 -21.11 -12.39 4.18
N ALA A 197 -20.92 -13.70 4.29
CA ALA A 197 -21.20 -14.45 5.52
C ALA A 197 -20.22 -14.08 6.64
N HIS A 198 -18.95 -13.82 6.32
CA HIS A 198 -17.92 -13.45 7.32
C HIS A 198 -17.95 -11.98 7.69
N LEU A 199 -18.52 -11.10 6.87
CA LEU A 199 -18.49 -9.65 7.07
C LEU A 199 -18.98 -9.20 8.44
N HIS A 200 -20.04 -9.82 8.96
CA HIS A 200 -20.61 -9.43 10.25
C HIS A 200 -19.61 -9.65 11.39
N ASP A 201 -18.88 -10.77 11.38
CA ASP A 201 -17.96 -11.15 12.45
C ASP A 201 -16.66 -10.32 12.44
N GLU A 202 -16.35 -9.70 11.31
CA GLU A 202 -15.19 -8.79 11.16
C GLU A 202 -15.49 -7.36 11.62
N MET A 203 -16.75 -7.05 11.89
CA MET A 203 -17.13 -5.71 12.36
C MET A 203 -17.00 -5.61 13.88
N PRO A 204 -16.59 -4.43 14.41
CA PRO A 204 -16.37 -4.26 15.85
C PRO A 204 -17.64 -4.39 16.68
N ASP A 205 -18.80 -4.07 16.11
CA ASP A 205 -20.11 -4.13 16.74
C ASP A 205 -21.26 -4.09 15.72
N GLN A 206 -22.49 -4.29 16.21
CA GLN A 206 -23.71 -4.29 15.37
C GLN A 206 -23.99 -2.92 14.73
N GLU A 207 -23.68 -1.82 15.41
CA GLU A 207 -23.90 -0.46 14.89
C GLU A 207 -22.99 -0.22 13.66
N SER A 208 -21.76 -0.64 13.74
CA SER A 208 -20.80 -0.59 12.62
C SER A 208 -21.27 -1.44 11.43
N TYR A 209 -21.78 -2.65 11.70
CA TYR A 209 -22.35 -3.49 10.64
C TYR A 209 -23.59 -2.85 10.00
N ASP A 210 -24.48 -2.27 10.81
CA ASP A 210 -25.70 -1.61 10.30
C ASP A 210 -25.39 -0.38 9.47
N ALA A 211 -24.28 0.30 9.73
CA ALA A 211 -23.83 1.48 9.00
C ALA A 211 -23.24 1.16 7.61
N LEU A 212 -22.97 -0.10 7.28
CA LEU A 212 -22.44 -0.49 5.98
C LEU A 212 -23.42 -0.16 4.85
N PHE A 213 -22.89 0.34 3.73
CA PHE A 213 -23.64 0.63 2.50
C PHE A 213 -23.90 -0.63 1.69
N ILE A 214 -22.90 -1.54 1.70
CA ILE A 214 -22.87 -2.81 0.95
C ILE A 214 -22.59 -3.94 1.95
N LYS A 215 -23.45 -4.96 1.94
CA LYS A 215 -23.31 -6.16 2.78
C LYS A 215 -23.18 -7.43 1.93
N ASP A 216 -23.64 -7.38 0.69
CA ASP A 216 -23.41 -8.43 -0.30
C ASP A 216 -22.08 -8.13 -1.01
N LEU A 217 -21.00 -8.70 -0.48
CA LEU A 217 -19.65 -8.40 -0.94
C LEU A 217 -19.31 -9.13 -2.23
N GLU A 218 -18.59 -8.44 -3.11
CA GLU A 218 -17.95 -9.05 -4.27
C GLU A 218 -16.42 -9.05 -4.12
N PRO A 219 -15.71 -10.05 -4.67
CA PRO A 219 -14.28 -10.01 -4.81
C PRO A 219 -13.85 -8.78 -5.61
N ASN A 220 -12.95 -7.98 -5.06
CA ASN A 220 -12.51 -6.70 -5.64
C ASN A 220 -11.06 -6.71 -6.18
N GLY A 221 -10.41 -7.88 -6.19
CA GLY A 221 -9.02 -8.03 -6.62
C GLY A 221 -7.99 -7.64 -5.57
N ASN A 222 -8.39 -6.97 -4.50
CA ASN A 222 -7.50 -6.56 -3.42
C ASN A 222 -7.50 -7.59 -2.29
N PHE A 223 -6.68 -8.62 -2.43
CA PHE A 223 -6.63 -9.72 -1.49
C PHE A 223 -5.21 -10.07 -1.07
N LYS A 224 -5.10 -10.61 0.13
CA LYS A 224 -3.86 -11.08 0.77
C LYS A 224 -3.91 -12.57 0.99
N VAL A 225 -2.80 -13.22 0.74
CA VAL A 225 -2.61 -14.65 1.05
C VAL A 225 -1.68 -14.77 2.26
N SER A 226 -2.10 -15.53 3.28
CA SER A 226 -1.35 -15.72 4.51
C SER A 226 -1.49 -17.15 5.03
N GLU A 227 -0.80 -17.50 6.12
CA GLU A 227 -0.95 -18.80 6.78
C GLU A 227 -2.38 -19.05 7.32
N GLN A 228 -3.11 -17.97 7.65
CA GLN A 228 -4.46 -18.04 8.19
C GLN A 228 -5.51 -18.28 7.11
N GLY A 229 -5.27 -17.83 5.89
CA GLY A 229 -6.23 -17.88 4.81
C GLY A 229 -6.05 -16.74 3.82
N VAL A 230 -7.16 -16.33 3.20
CA VAL A 230 -7.24 -15.22 2.26
C VAL A 230 -8.04 -14.08 2.87
N THR A 231 -7.45 -12.89 2.90
CA THR A 231 -8.09 -11.67 3.44
C THR A 231 -8.37 -10.70 2.31
N TYR A 232 -9.63 -10.34 2.10
CA TYR A 232 -10.05 -9.27 1.21
C TYR A 232 -10.03 -7.93 1.94
N VAL A 233 -9.59 -6.88 1.23
CA VAL A 233 -9.42 -5.54 1.78
C VAL A 233 -10.33 -4.58 1.02
N TYR A 234 -11.25 -3.96 1.73
CA TYR A 234 -12.16 -2.94 1.22
C TYR A 234 -11.76 -1.58 1.75
N GLY A 235 -11.54 -0.63 0.86
CA GLY A 235 -11.06 0.71 1.17
C GLY A 235 -12.09 1.59 1.88
N GLN A 236 -11.62 2.74 2.35
CA GLN A 236 -12.49 3.78 2.91
C GLN A 236 -13.55 4.19 1.88
N TYR A 237 -14.81 4.33 2.31
CA TYR A 237 -16.00 4.60 1.47
C TYR A 237 -16.38 3.51 0.46
N GLU A 238 -15.65 2.40 0.34
CA GLU A 238 -15.96 1.35 -0.63
C GLU A 238 -17.24 0.59 -0.25
N ILE A 239 -17.34 0.13 1.00
CA ILE A 239 -18.51 -0.63 1.48
C ILE A 239 -19.16 -0.02 2.73
N GLY A 240 -18.59 1.03 3.31
CA GLY A 240 -19.09 1.69 4.52
C GLY A 240 -18.60 3.13 4.63
N PRO A 241 -19.09 3.90 5.63
CA PRO A 241 -18.67 5.29 5.84
C PRO A 241 -17.21 5.39 6.29
N TYR A 242 -16.61 6.57 6.04
CA TYR A 242 -15.20 6.85 6.31
C TYR A 242 -14.70 6.43 7.71
N TYR A 243 -15.53 6.62 8.74
CA TYR A 243 -15.11 6.36 10.11
C TYR A 243 -14.88 4.87 10.42
N LEU A 244 -15.41 3.97 9.60
CA LEU A 244 -15.12 2.53 9.71
C LEU A 244 -13.73 2.17 9.19
N GLY A 245 -13.08 3.08 8.47
CA GLY A 245 -11.74 2.86 7.95
C GLY A 245 -11.69 1.82 6.83
N ILE A 246 -10.60 1.08 6.81
CA ILE A 246 -10.38 -0.05 5.89
C ILE A 246 -10.98 -1.30 6.53
N ILE A 247 -11.86 -1.97 5.81
CA ILE A 247 -12.54 -3.19 6.29
C ILE A 247 -11.85 -4.40 5.66
N LYS A 248 -11.55 -5.39 6.49
CA LYS A 248 -10.85 -6.62 6.08
C LYS A 248 -11.73 -7.81 6.42
N VAL A 249 -11.92 -8.69 5.45
CA VAL A 249 -12.68 -9.93 5.62
C VAL A 249 -11.76 -11.11 5.35
N THR A 250 -11.55 -11.95 6.37
CA THR A 250 -10.64 -13.09 6.31
C THR A 250 -11.42 -14.39 6.16
N LEU A 251 -11.09 -15.13 5.11
CA LEU A 251 -11.63 -16.45 4.83
C LEU A 251 -10.57 -17.50 5.19
N PRO A 252 -10.79 -18.35 6.18
CA PRO A 252 -9.83 -19.37 6.56
C PRO A 252 -9.74 -20.49 5.51
N TRP A 253 -8.58 -21.15 5.42
CA TRP A 253 -8.29 -22.17 4.41
C TRP A 253 -9.32 -23.31 4.35
N ASN A 254 -9.84 -23.74 5.51
CA ASN A 254 -10.83 -24.82 5.59
C ASN A 254 -12.20 -24.45 4.98
N GLU A 255 -12.50 -23.17 4.79
CA GLU A 255 -13.75 -22.72 4.18
C GLU A 255 -13.59 -22.38 2.70
N LEU A 256 -12.39 -22.04 2.26
CA LEU A 256 -12.08 -21.87 0.85
C LEU A 256 -12.14 -23.18 0.06
N GLY A 257 -11.75 -24.30 0.68
CA GLY A 257 -11.86 -25.64 0.12
C GLY A 257 -11.41 -25.71 -1.35
N ASP A 258 -12.28 -26.28 -2.20
CA ASP A 258 -12.01 -26.50 -3.62
C ASP A 258 -12.05 -25.20 -4.47
N LEU A 259 -12.33 -24.03 -3.89
CA LEU A 259 -12.28 -22.76 -4.62
C LEU A 259 -10.86 -22.36 -5.01
N VAL A 260 -9.86 -22.79 -4.23
CA VAL A 260 -8.46 -22.50 -4.52
C VAL A 260 -7.91 -23.55 -5.48
N ARG A 261 -7.17 -23.10 -6.49
CA ARG A 261 -6.48 -24.04 -7.41
C ARG A 261 -5.41 -24.82 -6.66
N GLU A 262 -5.26 -26.10 -6.98
CA GLU A 262 -4.20 -26.96 -6.43
C GLU A 262 -2.79 -26.40 -6.70
N HIS A 263 -2.64 -25.67 -7.82
CA HIS A 263 -1.40 -25.01 -8.22
C HIS A 263 -1.72 -23.63 -8.81
N PRO A 264 -1.87 -22.58 -7.99
CA PRO A 264 -2.27 -21.24 -8.44
C PRO A 264 -1.36 -20.59 -9.49
N THR A 265 -0.16 -21.12 -9.69
CA THR A 265 0.90 -20.49 -10.49
C THR A 265 1.32 -21.30 -11.74
N LYS A 266 0.47 -22.20 -12.20
CA LYS A 266 0.73 -22.99 -13.43
C LYS A 266 0.05 -22.43 -14.65
#